data_d861c1a441a263a3547a8caa465e01de
#
_entry.id   d861c1a441a263a3547a8caa465e01de
#
_cell.length_a   1.000
_cell.length_b   1.000
_cell.length_c   1.000
_cell.angle_alpha   90.00
_cell.angle_beta   90.00
_cell.angle_gamma   90.00
#
_symmetry.space_group_name_H-M   'P 1'
#
loop_
_entity.id
_entity.type
_entity.pdbx_description
1 polymer ?
#
loop_
_entity_poly.entity_id
_entity_poly.type
_entity_poly.pdbx_seq_one_letter_code
_entity_poly.pdbx_strand_id
1 'polypeptide(L)'
;MKKTIKNTGPQLKDYKSNTYMDGDMEIRFAIGPEETKNLDTQKLAENFLVKELMTPDTLKLVYSHYDRVIIGGVVPVNKTLTLPNHPELRAEFFLERRELGIINVGGTGTVTADGRKFKVEQLSCLYLGKGTKNVSFASASKKNPALFYLLSTPAHAEFPATMFTKEQASPVELGAPETANKRTVYKYIHLDGIRSCQLVMGLTVMASGSVWNSIPPHTHTRRMEVYFYFGLPAEHRIMHFMGNPKETRHIVMANNEAVISAPWSTHYGCGTTNYGFIWGMAGENLVYTDMDPAPVATLL
;
A
#
# COMPACT_ATOMS: atom_id res chain seq x y z
N MET A 1 -0.61 39.39 -40.19
CA MET A 1 -0.71 37.95 -39.90
C MET A 1 -1.36 37.76 -38.54
N LYS A 2 -2.64 37.33 -38.49
CA LYS A 2 -3.34 36.99 -37.22
C LYS A 2 -2.84 35.62 -36.75
N LYS A 3 -2.11 35.57 -35.62
CA LYS A 3 -1.81 34.34 -34.96
C LYS A 3 -3.09 33.74 -34.40
N THR A 4 -3.55 32.64 -34.97
CA THR A 4 -4.63 31.83 -34.42
C THR A 4 -4.14 31.17 -33.17
N ILE A 5 -4.54 31.64 -32.00
CA ILE A 5 -4.33 31.00 -30.73
C ILE A 5 -5.18 29.73 -30.78
N LYS A 6 -4.57 28.56 -30.90
CA LYS A 6 -5.23 27.27 -30.69
C LYS A 6 -5.64 27.23 -29.22
N ASN A 7 -6.92 27.34 -28.98
CA ASN A 7 -7.52 27.20 -27.67
C ASN A 7 -7.41 25.71 -27.25
N THR A 8 -6.30 25.34 -26.60
CA THR A 8 -6.17 24.03 -25.94
C THR A 8 -6.71 24.16 -24.53
N GLY A 9 -8.01 24.41 -24.40
CA GLY A 9 -8.71 24.23 -23.12
C GLY A 9 -8.55 22.78 -22.64
N PRO A 10 -8.66 22.54 -21.33
CA PRO A 10 -8.55 21.18 -20.80
C PRO A 10 -9.59 20.29 -21.51
N GLN A 11 -9.12 19.27 -22.21
CA GLN A 11 -10.00 18.27 -22.81
C GLN A 11 -10.74 17.56 -21.67
N LEU A 12 -12.07 17.44 -21.81
CA LEU A 12 -12.88 16.64 -20.91
C LEU A 12 -12.37 15.19 -20.98
N LYS A 13 -12.03 14.62 -19.81
CA LYS A 13 -11.66 13.22 -19.71
C LYS A 13 -12.91 12.36 -19.93
N ASP A 14 -12.85 11.42 -20.89
CA ASP A 14 -13.92 10.45 -21.15
C ASP A 14 -13.62 9.17 -20.36
N TYR A 15 -14.30 9.01 -19.23
CA TYR A 15 -14.11 7.88 -18.32
C TYR A 15 -14.97 6.68 -18.76
N LYS A 16 -14.36 5.72 -19.48
CA LYS A 16 -15.05 4.52 -20.01
C LYS A 16 -14.95 3.30 -19.09
N SER A 17 -14.16 3.37 -18.03
CA SER A 17 -13.99 2.28 -17.06
C SER A 17 -13.68 2.85 -15.67
N ASN A 18 -13.70 1.99 -14.64
CA ASN A 18 -13.31 2.36 -13.28
C ASN A 18 -11.80 2.59 -13.15
N THR A 19 -11.02 2.32 -14.20
CA THR A 19 -9.58 2.52 -14.25
C THR A 19 -9.19 3.30 -15.49
N TYR A 20 -8.20 4.18 -15.39
CA TYR A 20 -7.58 4.86 -16.53
C TYR A 20 -6.12 5.18 -16.23
N MET A 21 -5.35 5.51 -17.29
CA MET A 21 -3.94 5.90 -17.14
C MET A 21 -3.78 7.42 -17.19
N ASP A 22 -2.95 7.96 -16.30
CA ASP A 22 -2.44 9.34 -16.35
C ASP A 22 -0.91 9.28 -16.48
N GLY A 23 -0.42 9.34 -17.71
CA GLY A 23 0.96 8.97 -18.00
C GLY A 23 1.21 7.49 -17.73
N ASP A 24 2.12 7.20 -16.82
CA ASP A 24 2.48 5.85 -16.34
C ASP A 24 1.83 5.50 -14.98
N MET A 25 1.01 6.39 -14.41
CA MET A 25 0.24 6.12 -13.18
C MET A 25 -1.17 5.62 -13.52
N GLU A 26 -1.52 4.47 -12.98
CA GLU A 26 -2.88 3.94 -13.05
C GLU A 26 -3.79 4.63 -12.02
N ILE A 27 -4.97 5.05 -12.44
CA ILE A 27 -5.98 5.69 -11.58
C ILE A 27 -7.17 4.74 -11.47
N ARG A 28 -7.62 4.47 -10.24
CA ARG A 28 -8.79 3.63 -9.94
C ARG A 28 -9.84 4.40 -9.18
N PHE A 29 -11.06 4.44 -9.73
CA PHE A 29 -12.22 5.01 -9.03
C PHE A 29 -12.67 4.11 -7.88
N ALA A 30 -13.25 4.72 -6.84
CA ALA A 30 -13.91 3.98 -5.78
C ALA A 30 -15.27 3.46 -6.28
N ILE A 31 -15.58 2.21 -5.92
CA ILE A 31 -16.87 1.56 -6.17
C ILE A 31 -17.49 1.11 -4.84
N GLY A 32 -18.82 1.11 -4.79
CA GLY A 32 -19.57 0.75 -3.58
C GLY A 32 -19.82 -0.77 -3.44
N PRO A 33 -20.42 -1.18 -2.32
CA PRO A 33 -20.76 -2.59 -2.10
C PRO A 33 -21.77 -3.13 -3.10
N GLU A 34 -22.73 -2.30 -3.57
CA GLU A 34 -23.74 -2.73 -4.54
C GLU A 34 -23.14 -3.03 -5.91
N GLU A 35 -22.17 -2.23 -6.38
CA GLU A 35 -21.45 -2.52 -7.62
C GLU A 35 -20.58 -3.76 -7.46
N THR A 36 -19.89 -3.88 -6.32
CA THR A 36 -18.92 -4.95 -6.07
C THR A 36 -19.57 -6.33 -6.05
N LYS A 37 -20.77 -6.48 -5.49
CA LYS A 37 -21.44 -7.79 -5.39
C LYS A 37 -21.71 -8.44 -6.77
N ASN A 38 -21.84 -7.65 -7.80
CA ASN A 38 -22.13 -8.10 -9.16
C ASN A 38 -20.88 -8.33 -10.03
N LEU A 39 -19.67 -8.08 -9.50
CA LEU A 39 -18.44 -8.29 -10.25
C LEU A 39 -18.12 -9.78 -10.36
N ASP A 40 -17.69 -10.21 -11.56
CA ASP A 40 -17.02 -11.49 -11.73
C ASP A 40 -15.59 -11.44 -11.15
N THR A 41 -14.92 -12.59 -11.12
CA THR A 41 -13.57 -12.72 -10.57
C THR A 41 -12.55 -11.79 -11.24
N GLN A 42 -12.64 -11.64 -12.57
CA GLN A 42 -11.74 -10.77 -13.32
C GLN A 42 -11.95 -9.31 -12.98
N LYS A 43 -13.18 -8.84 -13.00
CA LYS A 43 -13.53 -7.44 -12.67
C LYS A 43 -13.24 -7.11 -11.22
N LEU A 44 -13.42 -8.08 -10.31
CA LEU A 44 -13.04 -7.91 -8.90
C LEU A 44 -11.53 -7.66 -8.79
N ALA A 45 -10.72 -8.48 -9.47
CA ALA A 45 -9.27 -8.29 -9.50
C ALA A 45 -8.86 -6.98 -10.17
N GLU A 46 -9.48 -6.57 -11.28
CA GLU A 46 -9.20 -5.30 -11.96
C GLU A 46 -9.45 -4.08 -11.06
N ASN A 47 -10.44 -4.13 -10.19
CA ASN A 47 -10.75 -3.02 -9.28
C ASN A 47 -9.85 -3.00 -8.04
N PHE A 48 -9.51 -4.14 -7.47
CA PHE A 48 -8.90 -4.20 -6.13
C PHE A 48 -7.47 -4.76 -6.11
N LEU A 49 -7.08 -5.65 -7.04
CA LEU A 49 -5.75 -6.26 -7.07
C LEU A 49 -4.74 -5.39 -7.82
N VAL A 50 -3.63 -5.07 -7.18
CA VAL A 50 -2.50 -4.32 -7.77
C VAL A 50 -1.34 -5.28 -8.01
N LYS A 51 -1.04 -5.55 -9.28
CA LYS A 51 0.01 -6.46 -9.73
C LYS A 51 1.27 -5.73 -10.17
N GLU A 52 2.37 -6.48 -10.31
CA GLU A 52 3.62 -6.01 -10.92
C GLU A 52 4.24 -4.78 -10.22
N LEU A 53 4.05 -4.65 -8.91
CA LEU A 53 4.64 -3.56 -8.13
C LEU A 53 6.16 -3.67 -8.03
N MET A 54 6.72 -4.89 -8.03
CA MET A 54 8.15 -5.13 -7.84
C MET A 54 8.84 -5.55 -9.15
N THR A 55 8.65 -4.76 -10.21
CA THR A 55 9.33 -4.96 -11.50
C THR A 55 10.71 -4.31 -11.49
N PRO A 56 11.80 -5.02 -11.89
CA PRO A 56 13.16 -4.48 -11.93
C PRO A 56 13.28 -3.19 -12.74
N ASP A 57 14.08 -2.24 -12.23
CA ASP A 57 14.36 -0.92 -12.80
C ASP A 57 13.11 -0.07 -13.10
N THR A 58 12.03 -0.32 -12.35
CA THR A 58 10.75 0.34 -12.50
C THR A 58 10.29 0.97 -11.18
N LEU A 59 9.59 2.10 -11.29
CA LEU A 59 8.80 2.70 -10.24
C LEU A 59 7.35 2.71 -10.74
N LYS A 60 6.48 1.89 -10.14
CA LYS A 60 5.07 1.78 -10.48
C LYS A 60 4.22 2.46 -9.42
N LEU A 61 3.22 3.23 -9.84
CA LEU A 61 2.27 3.91 -8.97
C LEU A 61 0.84 3.60 -9.41
N VAL A 62 -0.03 3.41 -8.40
CA VAL A 62 -1.48 3.25 -8.59
C VAL A 62 -2.20 4.19 -7.63
N TYR A 63 -2.97 5.11 -8.16
CA TYR A 63 -3.80 6.05 -7.40
C TYR A 63 -5.20 5.43 -7.19
N SER A 64 -5.61 5.32 -5.95
CA SER A 64 -6.95 4.90 -5.55
C SER A 64 -7.78 6.10 -5.10
N HIS A 65 -9.02 6.19 -5.55
CA HIS A 65 -9.97 7.21 -5.07
C HIS A 65 -10.51 6.90 -3.67
N TYR A 66 -10.29 5.70 -3.11
CA TYR A 66 -10.50 5.48 -1.68
C TYR A 66 -9.43 6.26 -0.90
N ASP A 67 -9.87 7.23 -0.11
CA ASP A 67 -9.03 8.16 0.67
C ASP A 67 -7.83 8.75 -0.09
N ARG A 68 -7.87 8.74 -1.42
CA ARG A 68 -6.84 9.27 -2.34
C ARG A 68 -5.45 8.73 -2.08
N VAL A 69 -5.39 7.45 -1.73
CA VAL A 69 -4.13 6.74 -1.48
C VAL A 69 -3.39 6.46 -2.80
N ILE A 70 -2.07 6.59 -2.80
CA ILE A 70 -1.22 6.09 -3.89
C ILE A 70 -0.38 4.93 -3.37
N ILE A 71 -0.51 3.80 -4.04
CA ILE A 71 0.22 2.57 -3.79
C ILE A 71 1.38 2.50 -4.79
N GLY A 72 2.57 2.13 -4.35
CA GLY A 72 3.70 2.02 -5.27
C GLY A 72 4.69 0.93 -4.93
N GLY A 73 5.50 0.60 -5.93
CA GLY A 73 6.64 -0.27 -5.81
C GLY A 73 7.85 0.28 -6.57
N VAL A 74 9.04 0.10 -6.01
CA VAL A 74 10.30 0.60 -6.60
C VAL A 74 11.38 -0.46 -6.46
N VAL A 75 11.97 -0.86 -7.58
CA VAL A 75 13.06 -1.86 -7.62
C VAL A 75 14.25 -1.33 -8.42
N PRO A 76 15.16 -0.56 -7.80
CA PRO A 76 16.32 0.02 -8.48
C PRO A 76 17.46 -1.01 -8.58
N VAL A 77 17.53 -1.78 -9.66
CA VAL A 77 18.57 -2.81 -9.86
C VAL A 77 19.83 -2.22 -10.52
N ASN A 78 19.68 -1.61 -11.70
CA ASN A 78 20.78 -1.11 -12.51
C ASN A 78 20.95 0.40 -12.45
N LYS A 79 19.93 1.12 -12.06
CA LYS A 79 19.89 2.59 -12.04
C LYS A 79 19.18 3.11 -10.79
N THR A 80 19.53 4.32 -10.39
CA THR A 80 18.74 5.08 -9.41
C THR A 80 17.40 5.47 -10.04
N LEU A 81 16.31 5.30 -9.29
CA LEU A 81 14.97 5.69 -9.69
C LEU A 81 14.53 6.91 -8.89
N THR A 82 13.86 7.84 -9.55
CA THR A 82 13.35 9.07 -8.90
C THR A 82 11.84 9.03 -8.84
N LEU A 83 11.26 9.47 -7.72
CA LEU A 83 9.82 9.59 -7.55
C LEU A 83 9.27 10.66 -8.51
N PRO A 84 8.45 10.28 -9.50
CA PRO A 84 7.91 11.23 -10.47
C PRO A 84 6.76 12.03 -9.87
N ASN A 85 6.53 13.22 -10.42
CA ASN A 85 5.25 13.91 -10.23
C ASN A 85 4.31 13.58 -11.39
N HIS A 86 3.00 13.60 -11.12
CA HIS A 86 1.97 13.28 -12.12
C HIS A 86 0.98 14.42 -12.30
N PRO A 87 0.48 14.67 -13.53
CA PRO A 87 -0.51 15.70 -13.83
C PRO A 87 -1.79 15.61 -12.99
N GLU A 88 -2.23 14.38 -12.65
CA GLU A 88 -3.41 14.16 -11.81
C GLU A 88 -3.30 14.82 -10.43
N LEU A 89 -2.08 14.94 -9.89
CA LEU A 89 -1.87 15.54 -8.58
C LEU A 89 -1.99 17.07 -8.57
N ARG A 90 -1.90 17.72 -9.74
CA ARG A 90 -1.94 19.20 -9.86
C ARG A 90 -1.00 19.88 -8.87
N ALA A 91 0.20 19.35 -8.69
CA ALA A 91 1.22 19.75 -7.76
C ALA A 91 2.53 20.05 -8.50
N GLU A 92 3.43 20.85 -7.90
CA GLU A 92 4.76 21.11 -8.46
C GLU A 92 5.70 19.90 -8.29
N PHE A 93 5.53 19.17 -7.18
CA PHE A 93 6.27 17.94 -6.88
C PHE A 93 5.36 16.97 -6.08
N PHE A 94 5.72 15.68 -6.07
CA PHE A 94 4.86 14.60 -5.58
C PHE A 94 4.36 14.81 -4.13
N LEU A 95 5.24 15.21 -3.21
CA LEU A 95 4.90 15.40 -1.79
C LEU A 95 4.55 16.86 -1.44
N GLU A 96 4.17 17.70 -2.39
CA GLU A 96 3.72 19.07 -2.11
C GLU A 96 2.52 19.11 -1.14
N ARG A 97 1.60 18.15 -1.30
CA ARG A 97 0.37 18.02 -0.48
C ARG A 97 0.14 16.60 0.02
N ARG A 98 1.19 15.79 0.08
CA ARG A 98 1.13 14.37 0.43
C ARG A 98 2.25 14.01 1.40
N GLU A 99 2.06 12.92 2.11
CA GLU A 99 3.07 12.22 2.89
C GLU A 99 3.31 10.82 2.31
N LEU A 100 4.42 10.18 2.66
CA LEU A 100 4.85 8.90 2.09
C LEU A 100 5.47 7.99 3.14
N GLY A 101 4.91 6.80 3.29
CA GLY A 101 5.54 5.68 3.99
C GLY A 101 6.26 4.77 3.00
N ILE A 102 7.44 4.30 3.36
CA ILE A 102 8.30 3.43 2.55
C ILE A 102 8.73 2.26 3.42
N ILE A 103 8.40 1.02 3.05
CA ILE A 103 8.92 -0.18 3.71
C ILE A 103 9.73 -0.98 2.67
N ASN A 104 10.95 -1.39 3.05
CA ASN A 104 11.79 -2.21 2.19
C ASN A 104 11.62 -3.69 2.56
N VAL A 105 11.20 -4.52 1.61
CA VAL A 105 11.06 -5.99 1.80
C VAL A 105 12.15 -6.80 1.10
N GLY A 106 13.09 -6.14 0.41
CA GLY A 106 14.21 -6.75 -0.29
C GLY A 106 15.56 -6.56 0.41
N GLY A 107 16.63 -6.57 -0.36
CA GLY A 107 17.97 -6.25 0.12
C GLY A 107 18.11 -4.81 0.58
N THR A 108 19.23 -4.47 1.21
CA THR A 108 19.50 -3.09 1.66
C THR A 108 19.47 -2.10 0.50
N GLY A 109 18.83 -0.95 0.71
CA GLY A 109 18.83 0.15 -0.22
C GLY A 109 19.04 1.50 0.43
N THR A 110 19.10 2.54 -0.39
CA THR A 110 19.21 3.93 0.04
C THR A 110 18.08 4.73 -0.55
N VAL A 111 17.35 5.45 0.29
CA VAL A 111 16.42 6.51 -0.13
C VAL A 111 17.11 7.85 0.12
N THR A 112 17.18 8.70 -0.91
CA THR A 112 17.68 10.07 -0.76
C THR A 112 16.50 11.03 -0.85
N ALA A 113 16.28 11.83 0.19
CA ALA A 113 15.23 12.83 0.26
C ALA A 113 15.84 14.22 0.50
N ASP A 114 15.70 15.13 -0.46
CA ASP A 114 16.27 16.48 -0.46
C ASP A 114 17.77 16.49 -0.06
N GLY A 115 18.54 15.55 -0.63
CA GLY A 115 19.98 15.39 -0.38
C GLY A 115 20.33 14.58 0.86
N ARG A 116 19.42 14.36 1.81
CA ARG A 116 19.64 13.49 2.97
C ARG A 116 19.47 12.02 2.59
N LYS A 117 20.47 11.20 2.91
CA LYS A 117 20.48 9.76 2.63
C LYS A 117 19.99 8.96 3.84
N PHE A 118 19.09 8.02 3.58
CA PHE A 118 18.59 7.05 4.55
C PHE A 118 18.96 5.64 4.05
N LYS A 119 19.73 4.90 4.84
CA LYS A 119 20.00 3.48 4.60
C LYS A 119 18.80 2.69 5.10
N VAL A 120 17.98 2.17 4.19
CA VAL A 120 16.75 1.44 4.51
C VAL A 120 17.04 -0.06 4.38
N GLU A 121 17.24 -0.71 5.50
CA GLU A 121 17.46 -2.15 5.58
C GLU A 121 16.15 -2.93 5.41
N GLN A 122 16.24 -4.24 5.23
CA GLN A 122 15.07 -5.10 5.11
C GLN A 122 14.15 -4.96 6.34
N LEU A 123 12.86 -4.84 6.12
CA LEU A 123 11.80 -4.60 7.10
C LEU A 123 11.94 -3.28 7.89
N SER A 124 12.75 -2.33 7.41
CA SER A 124 12.76 -0.96 7.96
C SER A 124 11.72 -0.10 7.26
N CYS A 125 11.22 0.90 7.99
CA CYS A 125 10.25 1.88 7.50
C CYS A 125 10.82 3.29 7.53
N LEU A 126 10.71 4.02 6.42
CA LEU A 126 11.01 5.45 6.32
C LEU A 126 9.72 6.22 6.04
N TYR A 127 9.47 7.26 6.82
CA TYR A 127 8.42 8.24 6.57
C TYR A 127 9.02 9.52 5.99
N LEU A 128 8.40 10.06 4.96
CA LEU A 128 8.71 11.37 4.37
C LEU A 128 7.46 12.24 4.44
N GLY A 129 7.59 13.41 5.07
CA GLY A 129 6.51 14.36 5.26
C GLY A 129 6.23 15.20 4.02
N LYS A 130 5.07 15.85 4.02
CA LYS A 130 4.69 16.92 3.11
C LYS A 130 5.81 17.96 3.00
N GLY A 131 6.06 18.48 1.80
CA GLY A 131 7.11 19.46 1.52
C GLY A 131 8.42 18.86 1.02
N THR A 132 8.66 17.54 1.14
CA THR A 132 9.84 16.86 0.57
C THR A 132 9.78 16.90 -0.96
N LYS A 133 10.79 17.51 -1.61
CA LYS A 133 10.75 17.79 -3.07
C LYS A 133 11.33 16.68 -3.92
N ASN A 134 12.53 16.23 -3.57
CA ASN A 134 13.30 15.29 -4.38
C ASN A 134 13.49 13.97 -3.64
N VAL A 135 12.94 12.89 -4.18
CA VAL A 135 13.08 11.55 -3.59
C VAL A 135 13.65 10.60 -4.64
N SER A 136 14.71 9.89 -4.30
CA SER A 136 15.31 8.87 -5.17
C SER A 136 15.68 7.61 -4.41
N PHE A 137 15.75 6.50 -5.14
CA PHE A 137 15.91 5.15 -4.64
C PHE A 137 17.07 4.44 -5.33
N ALA A 138 17.92 3.77 -4.55
CA ALA A 138 19.01 2.97 -5.04
C ALA A 138 19.17 1.69 -4.22
N SER A 139 19.58 0.59 -4.84
CA SER A 139 19.96 -0.64 -4.16
C SER A 139 21.44 -0.64 -3.80
N ALA A 140 21.80 -1.23 -2.68
CA ALA A 140 23.20 -1.45 -2.30
C ALA A 140 23.84 -2.57 -3.15
N SER A 141 23.05 -3.50 -3.67
CA SER A 141 23.52 -4.62 -4.47
C SER A 141 22.54 -4.96 -5.58
N LYS A 142 23.05 -5.16 -6.80
CA LYS A 142 22.26 -5.65 -7.94
C LYS A 142 21.83 -7.12 -7.79
N LYS A 143 22.62 -7.93 -7.06
CA LYS A 143 22.32 -9.36 -6.84
C LYS A 143 21.23 -9.58 -5.80
N ASN A 144 21.07 -8.64 -4.88
CA ASN A 144 20.02 -8.62 -3.87
C ASN A 144 19.46 -7.20 -3.80
N PRO A 145 18.63 -6.80 -4.77
CA PRO A 145 18.10 -5.45 -4.84
C PRO A 145 17.14 -5.12 -3.71
N ALA A 146 17.03 -3.85 -3.37
CA ALA A 146 15.97 -3.36 -2.51
C ALA A 146 14.63 -3.45 -3.24
N LEU A 147 13.58 -3.80 -2.50
CA LEU A 147 12.19 -3.83 -2.93
C LEU A 147 11.40 -2.87 -2.04
N PHE A 148 11.27 -1.63 -2.49
CA PHE A 148 10.59 -0.59 -1.72
C PHE A 148 9.09 -0.59 -2.03
N TYR A 149 8.27 -0.91 -1.03
CA TYR A 149 6.83 -0.68 -1.07
C TYR A 149 6.54 0.75 -0.62
N LEU A 150 5.68 1.44 -1.35
CA LEU A 150 5.31 2.83 -1.12
C LEU A 150 3.81 2.94 -0.82
N LEU A 151 3.46 3.74 0.19
CA LEU A 151 2.08 4.13 0.44
C LEU A 151 2.03 5.63 0.75
N SER A 152 1.30 6.39 -0.07
CA SER A 152 1.20 7.85 0.07
C SER A 152 -0.24 8.28 0.26
N THR A 153 -0.45 9.25 1.14
CA THR A 153 -1.75 9.85 1.46
C THR A 153 -1.71 11.36 1.36
N PRO A 154 -2.83 12.07 1.18
CA PRO A 154 -2.87 13.52 1.34
C PRO A 154 -2.39 13.96 2.73
N ALA A 155 -1.73 15.10 2.83
CA ALA A 155 -1.22 15.64 4.09
C ALA A 155 -1.48 17.13 4.21
N HIS A 156 -2.02 17.55 5.36
CA HIS A 156 -2.34 18.95 5.69
C HIS A 156 -1.31 19.61 6.60
N ALA A 157 -0.43 18.81 7.23
CA ALA A 157 0.66 19.27 8.10
C ALA A 157 2.00 18.65 7.68
N GLU A 158 3.09 19.26 8.12
CA GLU A 158 4.44 18.79 7.86
C GLU A 158 4.96 18.04 9.10
N PHE A 159 5.51 16.85 8.88
CA PHE A 159 6.22 16.08 9.90
C PHE A 159 7.61 15.72 9.38
N PRO A 160 8.61 15.64 10.27
CA PRO A 160 10.00 15.38 9.87
C PRO A 160 10.18 13.99 9.28
N ALA A 161 11.08 13.87 8.31
CA ALA A 161 11.52 12.58 7.79
C ALA A 161 12.09 11.73 8.93
N THR A 162 11.48 10.57 9.17
CA THR A 162 11.79 9.68 10.30
C THR A 162 11.89 8.24 9.83
N MET A 163 12.92 7.52 10.28
CA MET A 163 13.13 6.12 9.93
C MET A 163 13.18 5.26 11.20
N PHE A 164 12.47 4.13 11.16
CA PHE A 164 12.54 3.09 12.20
C PHE A 164 13.00 1.77 11.58
N THR A 165 13.89 1.08 12.28
CA THR A 165 14.19 -0.33 12.04
C THR A 165 13.07 -1.20 12.62
N LYS A 166 13.05 -2.50 12.29
CA LYS A 166 12.05 -3.42 12.84
C LYS A 166 12.12 -3.55 14.37
N GLU A 167 13.29 -3.39 14.95
CA GLU A 167 13.49 -3.41 16.41
C GLU A 167 12.87 -2.18 17.08
N GLN A 168 12.90 -1.03 16.42
CA GLN A 168 12.31 0.22 16.90
C GLN A 168 10.77 0.26 16.75
N ALA A 169 10.21 -0.63 15.93
CA ALA A 169 8.76 -0.72 15.69
C ALA A 169 7.97 -1.39 16.83
N SER A 170 8.60 -1.63 17.99
CA SER A 170 7.97 -2.27 19.16
C SER A 170 7.22 -3.55 18.78
N PRO A 171 7.94 -4.61 18.34
CA PRO A 171 7.31 -5.84 17.84
C PRO A 171 6.44 -6.51 18.92
N VAL A 172 5.26 -6.98 18.50
CA VAL A 172 4.31 -7.68 19.38
C VAL A 172 3.97 -9.02 18.77
N GLU A 173 4.15 -10.10 19.52
CA GLU A 173 3.70 -11.44 19.15
C GLU A 173 2.20 -11.60 19.45
N LEU A 174 1.45 -12.08 18.48
CA LEU A 174 0.00 -12.32 18.58
C LEU A 174 -0.36 -13.68 17.99
N GLY A 175 -1.52 -14.19 18.41
CA GLY A 175 -2.09 -15.44 17.94
C GLY A 175 -1.41 -16.68 18.55
N ALA A 176 -1.80 -17.84 18.07
CA ALA A 176 -1.34 -19.14 18.59
C ALA A 176 -1.15 -20.15 17.44
N PRO A 177 -0.27 -21.16 17.62
CA PRO A 177 -0.10 -22.25 16.63
C PRO A 177 -1.41 -23.02 16.41
N GLU A 178 -2.20 -23.24 17.46
CA GLU A 178 -3.47 -24.01 17.44
C GLU A 178 -4.51 -23.39 16.52
N THR A 179 -4.45 -22.07 16.33
CA THR A 179 -5.33 -21.32 15.42
C THR A 179 -4.65 -20.95 14.09
N ALA A 180 -3.43 -21.48 13.86
CA ALA A 180 -2.62 -21.25 12.67
C ALA A 180 -2.47 -19.73 12.31
N ASN A 181 -2.37 -18.87 13.33
CA ASN A 181 -2.26 -17.41 13.16
C ASN A 181 -1.19 -16.76 14.05
N LYS A 182 -0.22 -17.54 14.57
CA LYS A 182 0.92 -16.98 15.30
C LYS A 182 1.72 -16.05 14.39
N ARG A 183 1.96 -14.81 14.83
CA ARG A 183 2.57 -13.75 14.03
C ARG A 183 3.25 -12.70 14.87
N THR A 184 4.20 -11.97 14.27
CA THR A 184 4.79 -10.76 14.87
C THR A 184 4.31 -9.53 14.10
N VAL A 185 3.75 -8.56 14.81
CA VAL A 185 3.25 -7.28 14.28
C VAL A 185 4.27 -6.20 14.58
N TYR A 186 4.66 -5.44 13.57
CA TYR A 186 5.57 -4.30 13.63
C TYR A 186 4.81 -3.03 13.25
N LYS A 187 4.59 -2.13 14.20
CA LYS A 187 3.88 -0.86 14.00
C LYS A 187 4.89 0.27 13.84
N TYR A 188 4.92 0.91 12.68
CA TYR A 188 5.88 1.99 12.38
C TYR A 188 5.23 3.36 12.48
N ILE A 189 4.23 3.63 11.63
CA ILE A 189 3.55 4.91 11.51
C ILE A 189 2.19 4.78 12.21
N HIS A 190 2.07 5.40 13.39
CA HIS A 190 0.86 5.41 14.21
C HIS A 190 1.01 6.45 15.34
N LEU A 191 -0.02 6.61 16.18
CA LEU A 191 -0.05 7.65 17.22
C LEU A 191 1.18 7.64 18.15
N ASP A 192 1.65 6.46 18.58
CA ASP A 192 2.75 6.29 19.51
C ASP A 192 4.08 5.97 18.82
N GLY A 193 4.13 6.04 17.48
CA GLY A 193 5.31 5.75 16.66
C GLY A 193 5.74 6.96 15.84
N ILE A 194 6.06 6.71 14.56
CA ILE A 194 6.35 7.78 13.60
C ILE A 194 5.07 8.56 13.36
N ARG A 195 5.10 9.86 13.56
CA ARG A 195 3.94 10.74 13.40
C ARG A 195 3.67 11.05 11.94
N SER A 196 2.39 11.15 11.58
CA SER A 196 1.87 11.43 10.24
C SER A 196 0.60 12.29 10.31
N CYS A 197 0.04 12.70 9.15
CA CYS A 197 -1.26 13.35 9.09
C CYS A 197 -2.42 12.35 9.18
N GLN A 198 -2.38 11.31 8.35
CA GLN A 198 -3.44 10.29 8.30
C GLN A 198 -2.91 8.89 7.94
N LEU A 199 -1.65 8.76 7.53
CA LEU A 199 -1.06 7.48 7.21
C LEU A 199 -0.82 6.66 8.48
N VAL A 200 -1.38 5.45 8.54
CA VAL A 200 -1.02 4.42 9.53
C VAL A 200 -0.40 3.26 8.77
N MET A 201 0.78 2.80 9.17
CA MET A 201 1.49 1.78 8.39
C MET A 201 2.36 0.89 9.27
N GLY A 202 2.32 -0.39 8.99
CA GLY A 202 3.16 -1.41 9.61
C GLY A 202 3.24 -2.66 8.77
N LEU A 203 3.83 -3.70 9.35
CA LEU A 203 3.88 -5.01 8.72
C LEU A 203 3.65 -6.13 9.74
N THR A 204 3.30 -7.28 9.22
CA THR A 204 3.12 -8.51 10.01
C THR A 204 3.88 -9.63 9.33
N VAL A 205 4.60 -10.44 10.11
CA VAL A 205 5.28 -11.65 9.64
C VAL A 205 4.63 -12.85 10.31
N MET A 206 4.12 -13.77 9.51
CA MET A 206 3.50 -15.01 9.98
C MET A 206 4.59 -15.99 10.40
N ALA A 207 4.43 -16.61 11.57
CA ALA A 207 5.31 -17.68 12.01
C ALA A 207 5.17 -18.94 11.13
N SER A 208 6.19 -19.79 11.10
CA SER A 208 6.12 -21.08 10.40
C SER A 208 4.89 -21.88 10.84
N GLY A 209 4.14 -22.43 9.88
CA GLY A 209 2.89 -23.16 10.12
C GLY A 209 1.65 -22.28 10.34
N SER A 210 1.83 -20.96 10.39
CA SER A 210 0.70 -20.01 10.52
C SER A 210 0.36 -19.40 9.16
N VAL A 211 -0.90 -19.42 8.80
CA VAL A 211 -1.39 -19.06 7.48
C VAL A 211 -2.56 -18.06 7.49
N TRP A 212 -3.25 -17.89 8.62
CA TRP A 212 -4.37 -16.97 8.77
C TRP A 212 -3.95 -15.61 9.31
N ASN A 213 -4.11 -14.55 8.53
CA ASN A 213 -3.95 -13.17 9.00
C ASN A 213 -5.29 -12.51 9.32
N SER A 214 -5.25 -11.48 10.19
CA SER A 214 -6.40 -10.61 10.53
C SER A 214 -7.65 -11.38 10.96
N ILE A 215 -7.44 -12.41 11.78
CA ILE A 215 -8.52 -13.17 12.42
C ILE A 215 -8.58 -12.78 13.90
N PRO A 216 -9.76 -12.39 14.40
CA PRO A 216 -11.05 -12.25 13.71
C PRO A 216 -11.06 -11.09 12.69
N PRO A 217 -11.88 -11.22 11.62
CA PRO A 217 -12.06 -10.17 10.64
C PRO A 217 -12.75 -8.92 11.22
N HIS A 218 -12.57 -7.80 10.53
CA HIS A 218 -13.18 -6.51 10.86
C HIS A 218 -13.37 -5.66 9.61
N THR A 219 -14.10 -4.58 9.75
CA THR A 219 -14.15 -3.44 8.83
C THR A 219 -13.73 -2.17 9.59
N HIS A 220 -13.51 -1.07 8.89
CA HIS A 220 -13.41 0.26 9.50
C HIS A 220 -13.86 1.32 8.51
N THR A 221 -15.14 1.70 8.57
CA THR A 221 -15.77 2.62 7.62
C THR A 221 -15.14 4.03 7.57
N ARG A 222 -14.33 4.37 8.57
CA ARG A 222 -13.61 5.65 8.69
C ARG A 222 -12.28 5.69 7.94
N ARG A 223 -11.80 4.54 7.43
CA ARG A 223 -10.50 4.41 6.75
C ARG A 223 -10.56 3.34 5.66
N MET A 224 -9.83 3.56 4.58
CA MET A 224 -9.46 2.47 3.68
C MET A 224 -8.19 1.77 4.17
N GLU A 225 -7.91 0.57 3.67
CA GLU A 225 -6.66 -0.14 3.93
C GLU A 225 -6.08 -0.77 2.66
N VAL A 226 -4.77 -0.95 2.63
CA VAL A 226 -4.07 -1.71 1.58
C VAL A 226 -3.23 -2.78 2.24
N TYR A 227 -3.35 -4.03 1.76
CA TYR A 227 -2.40 -5.09 2.08
C TYR A 227 -1.44 -5.31 0.91
N PHE A 228 -0.15 -5.36 1.20
CA PHE A 228 0.87 -5.82 0.25
C PHE A 228 1.52 -7.08 0.79
N TYR A 229 1.40 -8.17 0.06
CA TYR A 229 1.92 -9.48 0.48
C TYR A 229 3.33 -9.73 -0.05
N PHE A 230 4.22 -10.25 0.81
CA PHE A 230 5.61 -10.52 0.46
C PHE A 230 6.15 -11.79 1.14
N GLY A 231 7.32 -12.26 0.68
CA GLY A 231 7.97 -13.44 1.23
C GLY A 231 7.25 -14.76 0.95
N LEU A 232 6.49 -14.81 -0.16
CA LEU A 232 5.74 -15.96 -0.60
C LEU A 232 6.48 -16.65 -1.76
N PRO A 233 6.85 -17.95 -1.67
CA PRO A 233 7.41 -18.68 -2.81
C PRO A 233 6.48 -18.72 -4.02
N ALA A 234 7.04 -18.84 -5.23
CA ALA A 234 6.33 -18.66 -6.49
C ALA A 234 5.17 -19.65 -6.71
N GLU A 235 5.27 -20.86 -6.16
CA GLU A 235 4.27 -21.94 -6.24
C GLU A 235 3.10 -21.75 -5.25
N HIS A 236 3.23 -20.84 -4.28
CA HIS A 236 2.22 -20.58 -3.26
C HIS A 236 1.31 -19.40 -3.60
N ARG A 237 0.15 -19.36 -2.95
CA ARG A 237 -0.86 -18.29 -3.12
C ARG A 237 -1.48 -17.92 -1.77
N ILE A 238 -2.04 -16.72 -1.74
CA ILE A 238 -2.86 -16.23 -0.64
C ILE A 238 -4.27 -15.99 -1.16
N MET A 239 -5.26 -16.53 -0.48
CA MET A 239 -6.65 -16.16 -0.65
C MET A 239 -6.92 -14.98 0.26
N HIS A 240 -7.02 -13.79 -0.34
CA HIS A 240 -7.41 -12.57 0.37
C HIS A 240 -8.93 -12.45 0.32
N PHE A 241 -9.56 -12.53 1.47
CA PHE A 241 -11.01 -12.38 1.61
C PHE A 241 -11.36 -10.91 1.78
N MET A 242 -12.39 -10.47 1.08
CA MET A 242 -12.90 -9.11 1.06
C MET A 242 -14.42 -9.08 0.89
N GLY A 243 -15.01 -7.91 0.84
CA GLY A 243 -16.43 -7.70 0.63
C GLY A 243 -17.18 -7.36 1.90
N ASN A 244 -18.49 -7.21 1.78
CA ASN A 244 -19.37 -7.03 2.93
C ASN A 244 -19.28 -8.29 3.82
N PRO A 245 -19.30 -8.18 5.16
CA PRO A 245 -19.29 -9.35 6.05
C PRO A 245 -20.41 -10.38 5.77
N LYS A 246 -21.51 -9.95 5.15
CA LYS A 246 -22.63 -10.81 4.76
C LYS A 246 -22.60 -11.27 3.31
N GLU A 247 -21.54 -10.91 2.58
CA GLU A 247 -21.32 -11.29 1.18
C GLU A 247 -19.83 -11.25 0.87
N THR A 248 -19.11 -12.24 1.43
CA THR A 248 -17.65 -12.29 1.28
C THR A 248 -17.24 -12.82 -0.09
N ARG A 249 -16.16 -12.25 -0.60
CA ARG A 249 -15.50 -12.62 -1.85
C ARG A 249 -14.03 -12.89 -1.57
N HIS A 250 -13.32 -13.42 -2.55
CA HIS A 250 -11.86 -13.59 -2.41
C HIS A 250 -11.12 -13.23 -3.70
N ILE A 251 -9.86 -12.83 -3.53
CA ILE A 251 -8.90 -12.62 -4.60
C ILE A 251 -7.71 -13.54 -4.35
N VAL A 252 -7.31 -14.31 -5.36
CA VAL A 252 -6.10 -15.15 -5.28
C VAL A 252 -4.90 -14.29 -5.62
N MET A 253 -3.96 -14.17 -4.68
CA MET A 253 -2.81 -13.27 -4.76
C MET A 253 -1.49 -14.03 -4.82
N ALA A 254 -0.55 -13.50 -5.57
CA ALA A 254 0.84 -13.96 -5.62
C ALA A 254 1.75 -13.08 -4.76
N ASN A 255 3.04 -13.46 -4.73
CA ASN A 255 4.07 -12.66 -4.07
C ASN A 255 4.21 -11.28 -4.68
N ASN A 256 4.46 -10.27 -3.85
CA ASN A 256 4.66 -8.87 -4.25
C ASN A 256 3.44 -8.21 -4.94
N GLU A 257 2.25 -8.66 -4.62
CA GLU A 257 1.01 -8.04 -5.04
C GLU A 257 0.33 -7.31 -3.87
N ALA A 258 -0.42 -6.25 -4.18
CA ALA A 258 -1.22 -5.52 -3.19
C ALA A 258 -2.72 -5.64 -3.49
N VAL A 259 -3.53 -5.45 -2.47
CA VAL A 259 -4.99 -5.39 -2.58
C VAL A 259 -5.52 -4.16 -1.86
N ILE A 260 -6.41 -3.46 -2.53
CA ILE A 260 -7.11 -2.29 -2.00
C ILE A 260 -8.33 -2.79 -1.23
N SER A 261 -8.43 -2.47 0.06
CA SER A 261 -9.60 -2.75 0.89
C SER A 261 -10.39 -1.47 1.09
N ALA A 262 -11.61 -1.46 0.56
CA ALA A 262 -12.54 -0.36 0.74
C ALA A 262 -12.98 -0.23 2.21
N PRO A 263 -13.37 0.96 2.70
CA PRO A 263 -13.80 1.16 4.09
C PRO A 263 -14.91 0.20 4.57
N TRP A 264 -15.82 -0.17 3.67
CA TRP A 264 -16.94 -1.09 3.95
C TRP A 264 -16.57 -2.58 3.88
N SER A 265 -15.35 -2.91 3.40
CA SER A 265 -14.92 -4.27 3.12
C SER A 265 -14.16 -4.87 4.30
N THR A 266 -14.43 -6.14 4.61
CA THR A 266 -13.52 -6.95 5.42
C THR A 266 -12.20 -7.15 4.68
N HIS A 267 -11.11 -7.44 5.43
CA HIS A 267 -9.80 -7.72 4.86
C HIS A 267 -9.07 -8.71 5.76
N TYR A 268 -9.00 -9.93 5.33
CA TYR A 268 -8.27 -11.01 5.99
C TYR A 268 -7.79 -12.01 4.95
N GLY A 269 -6.91 -12.93 5.30
CA GLY A 269 -6.36 -13.84 4.32
C GLY A 269 -5.87 -15.15 4.87
N CYS A 270 -5.75 -16.15 3.96
CA CYS A 270 -5.17 -17.45 4.24
C CYS A 270 -4.18 -17.82 3.15
N GLY A 271 -2.94 -18.09 3.52
CA GLY A 271 -1.90 -18.56 2.60
C GLY A 271 -1.81 -20.08 2.51
N THR A 272 -1.24 -20.57 1.43
CA THR A 272 -0.87 -22.00 1.30
C THR A 272 0.47 -22.32 1.99
N THR A 273 1.16 -21.32 2.49
CA THR A 273 2.33 -21.36 3.41
C THR A 273 2.34 -20.06 4.22
N ASN A 274 3.30 -19.90 5.15
CA ASN A 274 3.52 -18.64 5.86
C ASN A 274 4.09 -17.54 4.95
N TYR A 275 3.87 -16.29 5.29
CA TYR A 275 4.21 -15.10 4.49
C TYR A 275 4.34 -13.87 5.39
N GLY A 276 4.74 -12.75 4.80
CA GLY A 276 4.62 -11.44 5.40
C GLY A 276 3.61 -10.57 4.65
N PHE A 277 3.07 -9.57 5.31
CA PHE A 277 2.28 -8.53 4.64
C PHE A 277 2.48 -7.17 5.29
N ILE A 278 2.53 -6.14 4.46
CA ILE A 278 2.45 -4.75 4.89
C ILE A 278 0.97 -4.38 4.90
N TRP A 279 0.54 -3.71 5.94
CA TRP A 279 -0.76 -3.08 6.06
C TRP A 279 -0.58 -1.58 6.18
N GLY A 280 -1.44 -0.84 5.49
CA GLY A 280 -1.42 0.61 5.53
C GLY A 280 -2.80 1.19 5.34
N MET A 281 -3.15 2.14 6.19
CA MET A 281 -4.47 2.76 6.27
C MET A 281 -4.38 4.26 6.05
N ALA A 282 -5.46 4.84 5.52
CA ALA A 282 -5.67 6.27 5.41
C ALA A 282 -7.15 6.60 5.64
N GLY A 283 -7.43 7.76 6.22
CA GLY A 283 -8.77 8.24 6.48
C GLY A 283 -8.83 9.20 7.65
N GLU A 284 -9.89 9.12 8.44
CA GLU A 284 -10.22 10.15 9.43
C GLU A 284 -9.35 10.15 10.68
N ASN A 285 -8.67 9.04 11.01
CA ASN A 285 -7.93 8.95 12.27
C ASN A 285 -6.68 8.04 12.18
N LEU A 286 -5.82 8.13 13.21
CA LEU A 286 -4.58 7.37 13.37
C LEU A 286 -4.69 6.25 14.42
N VAL A 287 -5.89 5.97 14.92
CA VAL A 287 -6.11 4.98 15.99
C VAL A 287 -6.01 3.58 15.41
N TYR A 288 -4.94 2.85 15.70
CA TYR A 288 -4.72 1.50 15.19
C TYR A 288 -5.87 0.54 15.51
N THR A 289 -6.51 0.67 16.67
CA THR A 289 -7.61 -0.18 17.15
C THR A 289 -9.00 0.29 16.74
N ASP A 290 -9.12 1.28 15.84
CA ASP A 290 -10.41 1.69 15.27
C ASP A 290 -10.89 0.61 14.28
N MET A 291 -11.58 -0.40 14.80
CA MET A 291 -12.06 -1.59 14.08
C MET A 291 -13.49 -1.89 14.45
N ASP A 292 -14.31 -2.20 13.46
CA ASP A 292 -15.69 -2.68 13.60
C ASP A 292 -15.68 -4.22 13.46
N PRO A 293 -15.81 -5.00 14.54
CA PRO A 293 -15.65 -6.46 14.50
C PRO A 293 -16.64 -7.15 13.56
N ALA A 294 -16.17 -8.13 12.79
CA ALA A 294 -16.97 -9.04 11.98
C ALA A 294 -16.65 -10.50 12.40
N PRO A 295 -17.25 -11.01 13.48
CA PRO A 295 -16.92 -12.34 13.99
C PRO A 295 -17.08 -13.44 12.94
N VAL A 296 -16.12 -14.38 12.87
CA VAL A 296 -16.07 -15.44 11.84
C VAL A 296 -17.41 -16.19 11.71
N ALA A 297 -18.07 -16.48 12.85
CA ALA A 297 -19.37 -17.17 12.86
C ALA A 297 -20.52 -16.36 12.21
N THR A 298 -20.29 -15.10 11.89
CA THR A 298 -21.32 -14.21 11.30
C THR A 298 -21.07 -13.90 9.83
N LEU A 299 -19.95 -14.34 9.29
CA LEU A 299 -19.60 -14.14 7.86
C LEU A 299 -20.49 -15.02 6.96
N LEU A 300 -20.78 -14.52 5.74
CA LEU A 300 -21.51 -15.25 4.70
C LEU A 300 -20.81 -15.08 3.35
#